data_25098f33bc239ff75262db513bcbe62a
#
_entry.id   25098f33bc239ff75262db513bcbe62a
#
_cell.length_a   1.000
_cell.length_b   1.000
_cell.length_c   1.000
_cell.angle_alpha   90.00
_cell.angle_beta   90.00
_cell.angle_gamma   90.00
#
_symmetry.space_group_name_H-M   'P 1'
#
loop_
_entity.id
_entity.type
_entity.pdbx_description
1 polymer ?
#
loop_
_entity_poly.entity_id
_entity_poly.type
_entity_poly.pdbx_seq_one_letter_code
_entity_poly.pdbx_strand_id
1 'polypeptide(L)'
;MRVEPFEVAIPQASLDDLHRRLDATRRPDVPAGATGPEGPWQFGTDDAFLHDLADHWRHRYDWRAHERAMNAWPHFLAQVPGPDGVEIPVHFIHAKGKGPNPLPLILTHGWPWTFWDLAEVIGPLTDPAAYGGDPADSFDVVIPSLPGYCFSTPLPVPFLTTAQVADLWVALMRGLGYERFCAQGGDWGAIVTIELGHAHSDVLHGIAVTMPSFPGASRGPHAPEDLLPGEEDYAERTARRLRTASSHVAVMGTDPQTLAHALHDSPVGLLSWLVERRRAWSDCEGPDGVRDVERRFSKDALCTLASLYWHTGCFWSTERMYWGRVHVPWTSRHDRTPA
;
A
#
# COMPACT_ATOMS: atom_id res chain seq x y z
N MET A 1 13.43 22.12 0.29
CA MET A 1 13.22 20.77 -0.25
C MET A 1 13.69 20.74 -1.69
N ARG A 2 14.51 19.76 -2.09
CA ARG A 2 14.93 19.53 -3.48
C ARG A 2 13.96 18.52 -4.12
N VAL A 3 13.45 18.86 -5.31
CA VAL A 3 12.56 17.99 -6.10
C VAL A 3 13.17 17.83 -7.47
N GLU A 4 13.28 16.59 -7.94
CA GLU A 4 13.84 16.27 -9.25
C GLU A 4 12.87 15.38 -10.04
N PRO A 5 12.80 15.53 -11.37
CA PRO A 5 12.10 14.56 -12.21
C PRO A 5 12.68 13.16 -11.99
N PHE A 6 11.81 12.17 -12.00
CA PHE A 6 12.17 10.77 -11.83
C PHE A 6 11.56 9.95 -12.97
N GLU A 7 12.25 8.92 -13.39
CA GLU A 7 11.78 7.95 -14.38
C GLU A 7 11.88 6.54 -13.79
N VAL A 8 10.83 5.77 -13.90
CA VAL A 8 10.86 4.34 -13.57
C VAL A 8 11.69 3.64 -14.63
N ALA A 9 12.89 3.19 -14.27
CA ALA A 9 13.85 2.58 -15.19
C ALA A 9 14.60 1.42 -14.50
N ILE A 10 13.97 0.24 -14.50
CA ILE A 10 14.58 -0.94 -13.89
C ILE A 10 15.70 -1.47 -14.81
N PRO A 11 16.95 -1.64 -14.31
CA PRO A 11 18.05 -2.16 -15.11
C PRO A 11 17.73 -3.55 -15.67
N GLN A 12 18.15 -3.83 -16.92
CA GLN A 12 17.95 -5.13 -17.55
C GLN A 12 18.53 -6.27 -16.70
N ALA A 13 19.69 -6.05 -16.08
CA ALA A 13 20.30 -7.02 -15.19
C ALA A 13 19.42 -7.44 -14.00
N SER A 14 18.54 -6.53 -13.50
CA SER A 14 17.58 -6.85 -12.44
C SER A 14 16.44 -7.73 -12.96
N LEU A 15 15.98 -7.50 -14.19
CA LEU A 15 14.99 -8.37 -14.85
C LEU A 15 15.58 -9.76 -15.12
N ASP A 16 16.80 -9.82 -15.60
CA ASP A 16 17.51 -11.08 -15.88
C ASP A 16 17.74 -11.88 -14.58
N ASP A 17 18.09 -11.21 -13.47
CA ASP A 17 18.23 -11.85 -12.15
C ASP A 17 16.88 -12.41 -11.66
N LEU A 18 15.80 -11.64 -11.77
CA LEU A 18 14.46 -12.11 -11.46
C LEU A 18 14.12 -13.38 -12.24
N HIS A 19 14.30 -13.36 -13.56
CA HIS A 19 14.01 -14.51 -14.43
C HIS A 19 14.84 -15.73 -14.03
N ARG A 20 16.13 -15.57 -13.79
CA ARG A 20 17.02 -16.65 -13.31
C ARG A 20 16.55 -17.25 -12.00
N ARG A 21 16.07 -16.43 -11.05
CA ARG A 21 15.57 -16.88 -9.74
C ARG A 21 14.23 -17.58 -9.85
N LEU A 22 13.35 -17.12 -10.74
CA LEU A 22 12.08 -17.81 -11.04
C LEU A 22 12.35 -19.20 -11.64
N ASP A 23 13.33 -19.32 -12.57
CA ASP A 23 13.74 -20.61 -13.15
C ASP A 23 14.38 -21.55 -12.10
N ALA A 24 15.05 -21.01 -11.08
CA ALA A 24 15.70 -21.76 -10.01
C ALA A 24 14.81 -22.01 -8.78
N THR A 25 13.52 -21.72 -8.87
CA THR A 25 12.61 -21.86 -7.74
C THR A 25 12.56 -23.30 -7.21
N ARG A 26 12.83 -23.46 -5.92
CA ARG A 26 12.67 -24.73 -5.21
C ARG A 26 11.22 -24.85 -4.73
N ARG A 27 10.52 -25.85 -5.21
CA ARG A 27 9.14 -26.10 -4.82
C ARG A 27 9.10 -26.99 -3.57
N PRO A 28 8.22 -26.70 -2.59
CA PRO A 28 7.96 -27.63 -1.51
C PRO A 28 7.29 -28.90 -2.07
N ASP A 29 7.53 -30.03 -1.44
CA ASP A 29 6.82 -31.27 -1.74
C ASP A 29 5.45 -31.23 -1.05
N VAL A 30 4.45 -30.68 -1.74
CA VAL A 30 3.08 -30.59 -1.22
C VAL A 30 2.37 -31.91 -1.52
N PRO A 31 1.90 -32.65 -0.51
CA PRO A 31 1.20 -33.90 -0.73
C PRO A 31 -0.05 -33.72 -1.59
N ALA A 32 -0.29 -34.64 -2.52
CA ALA A 32 -1.51 -34.66 -3.31
C ALA A 32 -2.74 -34.69 -2.39
N GLY A 33 -3.68 -33.77 -2.57
CA GLY A 33 -4.85 -33.64 -1.70
C GLY A 33 -4.62 -32.91 -0.37
N ALA A 34 -3.48 -32.24 -0.18
CA ALA A 34 -3.25 -31.33 0.95
C ALA A 34 -4.14 -30.07 0.89
N THR A 35 -5.41 -30.29 0.62
CA THR A 35 -6.46 -29.28 0.70
C THR A 35 -7.25 -29.50 1.96
N GLY A 36 -7.33 -28.52 2.84
CA GLY A 36 -8.21 -28.60 4.00
C GLY A 36 -9.69 -28.52 3.61
N PRO A 37 -10.60 -28.72 4.56
CA PRO A 37 -12.05 -28.65 4.31
C PRO A 37 -12.53 -27.29 3.77
N GLU A 38 -11.76 -26.23 3.96
CA GLU A 38 -12.05 -24.89 3.41
C GLU A 38 -11.43 -24.65 2.03
N GLY A 39 -10.89 -25.70 1.40
CA GLY A 39 -10.31 -25.64 0.06
C GLY A 39 -8.79 -25.43 0.03
N PRO A 40 -8.22 -25.20 -1.16
CA PRO A 40 -6.78 -25.21 -1.39
C PRO A 40 -6.03 -24.03 -0.73
N TRP A 41 -6.74 -22.98 -0.35
CA TRP A 41 -6.17 -21.80 0.32
C TRP A 41 -6.21 -21.87 1.85
N GLN A 42 -6.65 -22.98 2.44
CA GLN A 42 -6.79 -23.08 3.90
C GLN A 42 -5.48 -22.91 4.65
N PHE A 43 -4.38 -23.36 4.07
CA PHE A 43 -3.05 -23.29 4.70
C PHE A 43 -2.20 -22.12 4.19
N GLY A 44 -2.79 -21.17 3.49
CA GLY A 44 -2.13 -20.04 2.86
C GLY A 44 -2.33 -20.07 1.35
N THR A 45 -1.33 -19.57 0.60
CA THR A 45 -1.42 -19.50 -0.86
C THR A 45 -1.51 -20.89 -1.48
N ASP A 46 -2.52 -21.10 -2.33
CA ASP A 46 -2.66 -22.34 -3.10
C ASP A 46 -1.45 -22.58 -3.99
N ASP A 47 -0.89 -23.78 -3.91
CA ASP A 47 0.34 -24.16 -4.61
C ASP A 47 0.16 -24.15 -6.14
N ALA A 48 -0.96 -24.68 -6.64
CA ALA A 48 -1.23 -24.71 -8.07
C ALA A 48 -1.41 -23.30 -8.65
N PHE A 49 -2.15 -22.43 -7.95
CA PHE A 49 -2.30 -21.03 -8.32
C PHE A 49 -0.97 -20.28 -8.32
N LEU A 50 -0.17 -20.46 -7.27
CA LEU A 50 1.12 -19.80 -7.13
C LEU A 50 2.08 -20.20 -8.27
N HIS A 51 2.09 -21.46 -8.65
CA HIS A 51 2.94 -21.94 -9.74
C HIS A 51 2.50 -21.41 -11.11
N ASP A 52 1.20 -21.37 -11.39
CA ASP A 52 0.70 -20.78 -12.64
C ASP A 52 0.98 -19.27 -12.71
N LEU A 53 0.85 -18.57 -11.58
CA LEU A 53 1.18 -17.14 -11.50
C LEU A 53 2.69 -16.87 -11.64
N ALA A 54 3.55 -17.70 -11.03
CA ALA A 54 5.00 -17.59 -11.19
C ALA A 54 5.45 -17.91 -12.62
N ASP A 55 4.83 -18.91 -13.28
CA ASP A 55 5.03 -19.21 -14.69
C ASP A 55 4.60 -18.04 -15.59
N HIS A 56 3.45 -17.43 -15.29
CA HIS A 56 3.00 -16.23 -15.96
C HIS A 56 4.02 -15.09 -15.81
N TRP A 57 4.50 -14.84 -14.58
CA TRP A 57 5.50 -13.81 -14.29
C TRP A 57 6.80 -14.04 -15.07
N ARG A 58 7.22 -15.29 -15.17
CA ARG A 58 8.44 -15.68 -15.88
C ARG A 58 8.36 -15.57 -17.40
N HIS A 59 7.25 -16.01 -18.00
CA HIS A 59 7.19 -16.28 -19.44
C HIS A 59 6.21 -15.41 -20.22
N ARG A 60 5.25 -14.74 -19.56
CA ARG A 60 4.17 -14.02 -20.23
C ARG A 60 4.07 -12.54 -19.82
N TYR A 61 4.56 -12.21 -18.64
CA TYR A 61 4.52 -10.85 -18.11
C TYR A 61 5.60 -9.96 -18.74
N ASP A 62 5.20 -8.77 -19.24
CA ASP A 62 6.10 -7.76 -19.81
C ASP A 62 6.27 -6.58 -18.88
N TRP A 63 7.30 -6.59 -18.02
CA TRP A 63 7.63 -5.45 -17.17
C TRP A 63 7.73 -4.15 -17.97
N ARG A 64 8.35 -4.16 -19.16
CA ARG A 64 8.58 -2.93 -19.93
C ARG A 64 7.29 -2.27 -20.40
N ALA A 65 6.21 -3.04 -20.61
CA ALA A 65 4.88 -2.47 -20.88
C ALA A 65 4.34 -1.71 -19.67
N HIS A 66 4.46 -2.27 -18.47
CA HIS A 66 4.03 -1.63 -17.22
C HIS A 66 4.91 -0.44 -16.83
N GLU A 67 6.20 -0.53 -17.02
CA GLU A 67 7.16 0.57 -16.83
C GLU A 67 6.80 1.77 -17.73
N ARG A 68 6.49 1.53 -19.00
CA ARG A 68 6.01 2.59 -19.92
C ARG A 68 4.67 3.18 -19.46
N ALA A 69 3.76 2.34 -18.96
CA ALA A 69 2.47 2.81 -18.44
C ALA A 69 2.63 3.69 -17.19
N MET A 70 3.57 3.33 -16.29
CA MET A 70 3.92 4.18 -15.15
C MET A 70 4.48 5.52 -15.61
N ASN A 71 5.45 5.51 -16.52
CA ASN A 71 6.11 6.71 -17.04
C ASN A 71 5.22 7.60 -17.95
N ALA A 72 3.99 7.17 -18.23
CA ALA A 72 2.99 8.05 -18.84
C ALA A 72 2.52 9.16 -17.89
N TRP A 73 2.76 9.01 -16.59
CA TRP A 73 2.52 10.03 -15.58
C TRP A 73 3.83 10.71 -15.16
N PRO A 74 3.79 11.99 -14.74
CA PRO A 74 4.97 12.68 -14.25
C PRO A 74 5.40 12.15 -12.87
N HIS A 75 6.59 11.59 -12.78
CA HIS A 75 7.19 11.12 -11.53
C HIS A 75 8.27 12.10 -11.06
N PHE A 76 8.42 12.17 -9.73
CA PHE A 76 9.40 13.00 -9.06
C PHE A 76 10.01 12.28 -7.87
N LEU A 77 11.21 12.71 -7.48
CA LEU A 77 11.88 12.33 -6.25
C LEU A 77 12.20 13.58 -5.44
N ALA A 78 11.74 13.62 -4.20
CA ALA A 78 12.04 14.71 -3.27
C ALA A 78 12.91 14.24 -2.12
N GLN A 79 13.79 15.14 -1.63
CA GLN A 79 14.42 14.99 -0.33
C GLN A 79 13.61 15.81 0.67
N VAL A 80 12.82 15.14 1.50
CA VAL A 80 11.90 15.77 2.45
C VAL A 80 12.51 15.77 3.84
N PRO A 81 12.53 16.94 4.54
CA PRO A 81 13.02 16.98 5.91
C PRO A 81 12.23 16.03 6.83
N GLY A 82 12.93 15.08 7.41
CA GLY A 82 12.39 14.08 8.33
C GLY A 82 12.84 14.31 9.78
N PRO A 83 12.60 13.32 10.67
CA PRO A 83 13.00 13.42 12.06
C PRO A 83 14.51 13.59 12.21
N ASP A 84 14.90 14.29 13.26
CA ASP A 84 16.31 14.53 13.65
C ASP A 84 17.17 15.15 12.53
N GLY A 85 16.56 15.87 11.59
CA GLY A 85 17.23 16.52 10.46
C GLY A 85 17.67 15.57 9.36
N VAL A 86 17.25 14.31 9.38
CA VAL A 86 17.52 13.34 8.31
C VAL A 86 16.59 13.61 7.13
N GLU A 87 17.15 13.75 5.92
CA GLU A 87 16.35 13.85 4.71
C GLU A 87 15.83 12.47 4.29
N ILE A 88 14.54 12.41 4.03
CA ILE A 88 13.85 11.18 3.62
C ILE A 88 13.56 11.26 2.12
N PRO A 89 14.03 10.29 1.32
CA PRO A 89 13.68 10.23 -0.09
C PRO A 89 12.20 9.86 -0.23
N VAL A 90 11.45 10.68 -0.98
CA VAL A 90 10.04 10.45 -1.28
C VAL A 90 9.85 10.53 -2.79
N HIS A 91 9.54 9.39 -3.37
CA HIS A 91 9.06 9.28 -4.74
C HIS A 91 7.56 9.58 -4.78
N PHE A 92 7.11 10.30 -5.82
CA PHE A 92 5.69 10.56 -6.01
C PHE A 92 5.32 10.82 -7.47
N ILE A 93 4.07 10.51 -7.83
CA ILE A 93 3.43 11.03 -9.03
C ILE A 93 2.85 12.40 -8.69
N HIS A 94 3.00 13.38 -9.59
CA HIS A 94 2.34 14.70 -9.47
C HIS A 94 1.64 15.03 -10.78
N ALA A 95 0.34 14.78 -10.84
CA ALA A 95 -0.50 15.02 -11.99
C ALA A 95 -1.37 16.26 -11.77
N LYS A 96 -1.26 17.24 -12.68
CA LYS A 96 -2.00 18.49 -12.60
C LYS A 96 -3.43 18.35 -13.09
N GLY A 97 -4.36 18.95 -12.36
CA GLY A 97 -5.75 19.07 -12.75
C GLY A 97 -5.94 19.97 -13.97
N LYS A 98 -6.89 19.60 -14.83
CA LYS A 98 -7.21 20.34 -16.05
C LYS A 98 -8.39 21.31 -15.90
N GLY A 99 -9.01 21.35 -14.74
CA GLY A 99 -10.09 22.30 -14.46
C GLY A 99 -9.63 23.70 -14.13
N PRO A 100 -10.57 24.63 -13.90
CA PRO A 100 -10.23 26.05 -13.71
C PRO A 100 -9.49 26.34 -12.40
N ASN A 101 -9.76 25.60 -11.33
CA ASN A 101 -9.15 25.78 -10.00
C ASN A 101 -8.99 24.42 -9.29
N PRO A 102 -8.04 23.57 -9.72
CA PRO A 102 -7.87 22.25 -9.14
C PRO A 102 -7.53 22.32 -7.65
N LEU A 103 -8.22 21.54 -6.83
CA LEU A 103 -7.88 21.40 -5.42
C LEU A 103 -6.67 20.47 -5.26
N PRO A 104 -5.66 20.83 -4.46
CA PRO A 104 -4.55 19.93 -4.18
C PRO A 104 -5.03 18.71 -3.36
N LEU A 105 -4.64 17.52 -3.79
CA LEU A 105 -5.02 16.26 -3.15
C LEU A 105 -3.82 15.33 -3.04
N ILE A 106 -3.51 14.89 -1.82
CA ILE A 106 -2.55 13.83 -1.60
C ILE A 106 -3.28 12.50 -1.37
N LEU A 107 -2.89 11.46 -2.12
CA LEU A 107 -3.45 10.11 -2.04
C LEU A 107 -2.40 9.16 -1.50
N THR A 108 -2.66 8.53 -0.37
CA THR A 108 -1.71 7.65 0.31
C THR A 108 -2.18 6.20 0.28
N HIS A 109 -1.34 5.32 -0.29
CA HIS A 109 -1.55 3.88 -0.32
C HIS A 109 -1.23 3.22 1.04
N GLY A 110 -1.34 1.90 1.12
CA GLY A 110 -0.97 1.10 2.30
C GLY A 110 -0.11 -0.11 1.95
N TRP A 111 -0.18 -1.16 2.78
CA TRP A 111 0.51 -2.43 2.58
C TRP A 111 -0.52 -3.57 2.33
N PRO A 112 -0.32 -4.49 1.37
CA PRO A 112 0.79 -4.61 0.41
C PRO A 112 0.57 -3.84 -0.90
N TRP A 113 -0.12 -2.71 -0.83
CA TRP A 113 -0.35 -1.82 -1.98
C TRP A 113 0.87 -0.94 -2.26
N THR A 114 0.83 -0.28 -3.41
CA THR A 114 1.84 0.67 -3.86
C THR A 114 1.18 1.93 -4.38
N PHE A 115 1.97 2.93 -4.73
CA PHE A 115 1.49 4.13 -5.43
C PHE A 115 0.73 3.78 -6.72
N TRP A 116 1.08 2.67 -7.37
CA TRP A 116 0.52 2.26 -8.66
C TRP A 116 -0.90 1.69 -8.56
N ASP A 117 -1.29 1.22 -7.40
CA ASP A 117 -2.68 0.81 -7.13
C ASP A 117 -3.69 1.98 -7.21
N LEU A 118 -3.20 3.22 -7.19
CA LEU A 118 -4.00 4.44 -7.32
C LEU A 118 -3.99 5.00 -8.74
N ALA A 119 -3.36 4.32 -9.71
CA ALA A 119 -3.20 4.83 -11.07
C ALA A 119 -4.54 5.09 -11.78
N GLU A 120 -5.53 4.22 -11.58
CA GLU A 120 -6.82 4.32 -12.27
C GLU A 120 -7.64 5.55 -11.87
N VAL A 121 -7.39 6.13 -10.69
CA VAL A 121 -8.12 7.32 -10.23
C VAL A 121 -7.46 8.63 -10.67
N ILE A 122 -6.23 8.60 -11.19
CA ILE A 122 -5.51 9.81 -11.60
C ILE A 122 -6.28 10.55 -12.70
N GLY A 123 -6.64 9.85 -13.78
CA GLY A 123 -7.39 10.43 -14.90
C GLY A 123 -8.70 11.06 -14.47
N PRO A 124 -9.62 10.31 -13.83
CA PRO A 124 -10.89 10.86 -13.35
C PRO A 124 -10.76 12.06 -12.41
N LEU A 125 -9.74 12.06 -11.54
CA LEU A 125 -9.53 13.17 -10.60
C LEU A 125 -8.89 14.40 -11.25
N THR A 126 -7.99 14.22 -12.22
CA THR A 126 -7.31 15.36 -12.85
C THR A 126 -8.07 15.93 -14.04
N ASP A 127 -8.88 15.14 -14.71
CA ASP A 127 -9.66 15.54 -15.89
C ASP A 127 -11.09 14.95 -15.82
N PRO A 128 -11.90 15.36 -14.82
CA PRO A 128 -13.24 14.81 -14.65
C PRO A 128 -14.13 14.99 -15.88
N ALA A 129 -13.93 16.04 -16.67
CA ALA A 129 -14.68 16.28 -17.89
C ALA A 129 -14.51 15.15 -18.92
N ALA A 130 -13.33 14.56 -19.05
CA ALA A 130 -13.07 13.41 -19.92
C ALA A 130 -13.82 12.13 -19.48
N TYR A 131 -14.31 12.10 -18.24
CA TYR A 131 -15.04 10.98 -17.63
C TYR A 131 -16.51 11.31 -17.33
N GLY A 132 -17.03 12.43 -17.89
CA GLY A 132 -18.44 12.84 -17.74
C GLY A 132 -18.76 13.60 -16.44
N GLY A 133 -17.73 14.04 -15.68
CA GLY A 133 -17.86 14.86 -14.49
C GLY A 133 -17.78 16.37 -14.79
N ASP A 134 -17.94 17.17 -13.74
CA ASP A 134 -17.76 18.63 -13.82
C ASP A 134 -16.27 18.99 -13.81
N PRO A 135 -15.75 19.77 -14.76
CA PRO A 135 -14.37 20.21 -14.74
C PRO A 135 -14.00 21.03 -13.49
N ALA A 136 -14.96 21.61 -12.79
CA ALA A 136 -14.73 22.31 -11.52
C ALA A 136 -14.32 21.37 -10.37
N ASP A 137 -14.63 20.08 -10.48
CA ASP A 137 -14.30 19.04 -9.48
C ASP A 137 -12.89 18.45 -9.69
N SER A 138 -12.03 19.09 -10.46
CA SER A 138 -10.68 18.61 -10.74
C SER A 138 -9.72 18.78 -9.54
N PHE A 139 -8.73 17.90 -9.46
CA PHE A 139 -7.69 17.93 -8.45
C PHE A 139 -6.28 17.98 -9.06
N ASP A 140 -5.36 18.68 -8.38
CA ASP A 140 -3.93 18.47 -8.51
C ASP A 140 -3.57 17.27 -7.64
N VAL A 141 -3.24 16.13 -8.24
CA VAL A 141 -3.07 14.86 -7.54
C VAL A 141 -1.60 14.58 -7.26
N VAL A 142 -1.28 14.35 -5.98
CA VAL A 142 0.04 13.89 -5.52
C VAL A 142 -0.10 12.48 -4.94
N ILE A 143 0.60 11.51 -5.50
CA ILE A 143 0.58 10.11 -5.05
C ILE A 143 1.99 9.70 -4.63
N PRO A 144 2.35 9.87 -3.36
CA PRO A 144 3.66 9.42 -2.89
C PRO A 144 3.71 7.90 -2.74
N SER A 145 4.88 7.32 -2.99
CA SER A 145 5.25 6.06 -2.35
C SER A 145 5.51 6.32 -0.87
N LEU A 146 4.90 5.57 0.01
CA LEU A 146 5.20 5.65 1.45
C LEU A 146 6.72 5.53 1.69
N PRO A 147 7.28 6.22 2.70
CA PRO A 147 8.71 6.10 3.00
C PRO A 147 9.13 4.65 3.22
N GLY A 148 10.17 4.22 2.53
CA GLY A 148 10.62 2.84 2.53
C GLY A 148 9.84 1.91 1.59
N TYR A 149 8.88 2.41 0.79
CA TYR A 149 8.16 1.65 -0.23
C TYR A 149 8.64 2.03 -1.63
N CYS A 150 8.68 1.02 -2.50
CA CYS A 150 9.03 1.21 -3.92
C CYS A 150 10.23 2.15 -4.09
N PHE A 151 10.06 3.26 -4.81
CA PHE A 151 11.13 4.20 -5.13
C PHE A 151 11.41 5.23 -4.01
N SER A 152 10.68 5.20 -2.91
CA SER A 152 11.01 5.94 -1.67
C SER A 152 12.05 5.19 -0.82
N THR A 153 12.99 4.53 -1.46
CA THR A 153 14.08 3.74 -0.87
C THR A 153 15.46 4.29 -1.28
N PRO A 154 16.51 4.01 -0.49
CA PRO A 154 16.52 3.35 0.81
C PRO A 154 15.94 4.24 1.91
N LEU A 155 15.28 3.65 2.91
CA LEU A 155 14.85 4.38 4.10
C LEU A 155 16.04 4.61 5.03
N PRO A 156 16.48 5.89 5.25
CA PRO A 156 17.71 6.18 5.99
C PRO A 156 17.56 6.11 7.51
N VAL A 157 16.35 5.80 8.01
CA VAL A 157 16.04 5.64 9.43
C VAL A 157 15.51 4.23 9.69
N PRO A 158 15.56 3.71 10.93
CA PRO A 158 15.09 2.37 11.23
C PRO A 158 13.62 2.14 10.87
N PHE A 159 12.76 3.10 11.15
CA PHE A 159 11.34 3.13 10.80
C PHE A 159 10.81 4.57 10.92
N LEU A 160 9.59 4.79 10.45
CA LEU A 160 8.82 6.01 10.70
C LEU A 160 7.47 5.63 11.28
N THR A 161 7.01 6.43 12.25
CA THR A 161 5.63 6.35 12.74
C THR A 161 4.68 7.02 11.76
N THR A 162 3.39 6.69 11.84
CA THR A 162 2.36 7.33 10.98
C THR A 162 2.28 8.84 11.21
N ALA A 163 2.52 9.31 12.44
CA ALA A 163 2.60 10.73 12.75
C ALA A 163 3.79 11.42 12.05
N GLN A 164 4.96 10.78 12.02
CA GLN A 164 6.12 11.30 11.29
C GLN A 164 5.89 11.31 9.77
N VAL A 165 5.19 10.30 9.23
CA VAL A 165 4.79 10.31 7.82
C VAL A 165 3.81 11.44 7.52
N ALA A 166 2.87 11.75 8.42
CA ALA A 166 1.99 12.90 8.28
C ALA A 166 2.78 14.22 8.24
N ASP A 167 3.79 14.38 9.10
CA ASP A 167 4.69 15.54 9.07
C ASP A 167 5.42 15.67 7.71
N LEU A 168 5.90 14.53 7.17
CA LEU A 168 6.52 14.50 5.84
C LEU A 168 5.55 14.92 4.74
N TRP A 169 4.27 14.53 4.80
CA TRP A 169 3.27 14.92 3.81
C TRP A 169 2.97 16.41 3.84
N VAL A 170 2.93 17.02 5.02
CA VAL A 170 2.82 18.48 5.15
C VAL A 170 4.04 19.18 4.54
N ALA A 171 5.25 18.69 4.84
CA ALA A 171 6.47 19.25 4.29
C ALA A 171 6.56 19.07 2.76
N LEU A 172 6.14 17.92 2.23
CA LEU A 172 6.08 17.66 0.80
C LEU A 172 5.11 18.61 0.10
N MET A 173 3.86 18.71 0.59
CA MET A 173 2.82 19.52 -0.03
C MET A 173 3.19 21.02 -0.01
N ARG A 174 3.70 21.52 1.12
CA ARG A 174 4.22 22.91 1.20
C ARG A 174 5.41 23.13 0.27
N GLY A 175 6.30 22.16 0.17
CA GLY A 175 7.44 22.23 -0.74
C GLY A 175 7.05 22.22 -2.22
N LEU A 176 5.86 21.72 -2.55
CA LEU A 176 5.25 21.80 -3.89
C LEU A 176 4.43 23.09 -4.09
N GLY A 177 4.34 23.98 -3.09
CA GLY A 177 3.62 25.25 -3.14
C GLY A 177 2.16 25.19 -2.70
N TYR A 178 1.73 24.09 -2.06
CA TYR A 178 0.37 23.92 -1.56
C TYR A 178 0.29 24.22 -0.06
N GLU A 179 -0.24 25.39 0.29
CA GLU A 179 -0.44 25.78 1.70
C GLU A 179 -1.57 25.01 2.38
N ARG A 180 -2.62 24.68 1.60
CA ARG A 180 -3.74 23.83 2.05
C ARG A 180 -4.06 22.77 1.00
N PHE A 181 -4.47 21.60 1.46
CA PHE A 181 -4.74 20.47 0.57
C PHE A 181 -5.81 19.52 1.16
N CYS A 182 -6.36 18.65 0.31
CA CYS A 182 -7.17 17.51 0.71
C CYS A 182 -6.25 16.29 0.89
N ALA A 183 -6.60 15.38 1.79
CA ALA A 183 -5.88 14.13 1.96
C ALA A 183 -6.84 12.93 1.93
N GLN A 184 -6.43 11.86 1.24
CA GLN A 184 -7.17 10.60 1.20
C GLN A 184 -6.20 9.43 1.42
N GLY A 185 -6.68 8.38 2.10
CA GLY A 185 -5.90 7.17 2.26
C GLY A 185 -6.71 5.94 2.63
N GLY A 186 -6.13 4.78 2.33
CA GLY A 186 -6.58 3.46 2.74
C GLY A 186 -5.47 2.74 3.50
N ASP A 187 -5.79 1.78 4.35
CA ASP A 187 -4.84 1.01 5.15
C ASP A 187 -3.85 1.91 5.95
N TRP A 188 -2.53 1.79 5.76
CA TRP A 188 -1.57 2.73 6.36
C TRP A 188 -1.84 4.17 5.95
N GLY A 189 -2.23 4.38 4.68
CA GLY A 189 -2.61 5.70 4.20
C GLY A 189 -3.80 6.28 4.93
N ALA A 190 -4.76 5.46 5.37
CA ALA A 190 -5.87 5.94 6.20
C ALA A 190 -5.38 6.42 7.56
N ILE A 191 -4.47 5.69 8.19
CA ILE A 191 -3.91 6.08 9.50
C ILE A 191 -3.10 7.37 9.37
N VAL A 192 -2.26 7.50 8.34
CA VAL A 192 -1.52 8.74 8.04
C VAL A 192 -2.48 9.92 7.78
N THR A 193 -3.55 9.68 7.03
CA THR A 193 -4.58 10.71 6.76
C THR A 193 -5.31 11.15 8.03
N ILE A 194 -5.58 10.22 8.95
CA ILE A 194 -6.14 10.53 10.27
C ILE A 194 -5.16 11.34 11.13
N GLU A 195 -3.86 11.00 11.09
CA GLU A 195 -2.82 11.79 11.77
C GLU A 195 -2.72 13.22 11.21
N LEU A 196 -2.86 13.38 9.88
CA LEU A 196 -2.97 14.71 9.26
C LEU A 196 -4.17 15.48 9.82
N GLY A 197 -5.35 14.87 9.86
CA GLY A 197 -6.56 15.49 10.44
C GLY A 197 -6.40 15.84 11.92
N HIS A 198 -5.71 14.98 12.68
CA HIS A 198 -5.46 15.18 14.10
C HIS A 198 -4.44 16.30 14.37
N ALA A 199 -3.30 16.27 13.70
CA ALA A 199 -2.16 17.13 14.06
C ALA A 199 -2.02 18.39 13.18
N HIS A 200 -2.64 18.41 11.98
CA HIS A 200 -2.42 19.41 10.94
C HIS A 200 -3.72 19.87 10.28
N SER A 201 -4.82 19.93 11.02
CA SER A 201 -6.13 20.34 10.49
C SER A 201 -6.14 21.76 9.88
N ASP A 202 -5.23 22.63 10.33
CA ASP A 202 -5.05 23.99 9.85
C ASP A 202 -4.63 24.10 8.37
N VAL A 203 -3.93 23.08 7.85
CA VAL A 203 -3.48 23.00 6.46
C VAL A 203 -4.39 22.14 5.58
N LEU A 204 -5.51 21.64 6.10
CA LEU A 204 -6.39 20.77 5.36
C LEU A 204 -7.67 21.47 4.90
N HIS A 205 -8.14 21.14 3.70
CA HIS A 205 -9.51 21.39 3.25
C HIS A 205 -10.46 20.31 3.75
N GLY A 206 -9.99 19.06 3.87
CA GLY A 206 -10.73 17.92 4.35
C GLY A 206 -9.93 16.64 4.20
N ILE A 207 -10.43 15.57 4.82
CA ILE A 207 -9.86 14.22 4.73
C ILE A 207 -10.92 13.22 4.33
N ALA A 208 -10.49 12.15 3.63
CA ALA A 208 -11.31 10.98 3.34
C ALA A 208 -10.51 9.70 3.66
N VAL A 209 -11.14 8.74 4.31
CA VAL A 209 -10.50 7.47 4.66
C VAL A 209 -11.41 6.30 4.33
N THR A 210 -10.83 5.23 3.78
CA THR A 210 -11.58 4.00 3.49
C THR A 210 -11.53 3.00 4.65
N MET A 211 -10.65 3.24 5.63
CA MET A 211 -10.51 2.41 6.83
C MET A 211 -10.38 3.31 8.07
N PRO A 212 -11.48 3.57 8.79
CA PRO A 212 -11.47 4.44 9.97
C PRO A 212 -10.84 3.69 11.17
N SER A 213 -9.51 3.69 11.23
CA SER A 213 -8.74 3.10 12.33
C SER A 213 -7.94 4.18 13.04
N PHE A 214 -8.53 4.72 14.10
CA PHE A 214 -7.92 5.83 14.85
C PHE A 214 -6.75 5.33 15.70
N PRO A 215 -5.59 5.99 15.62
CA PRO A 215 -4.50 5.75 16.55
C PRO A 215 -4.95 5.97 17.99
N GLY A 216 -4.52 5.10 18.89
CA GLY A 216 -4.92 5.18 20.31
C GLY A 216 -6.35 4.72 20.63
N ALA A 217 -7.20 4.48 19.61
CA ALA A 217 -8.52 3.91 19.85
C ALA A 217 -8.42 2.45 20.28
N SER A 218 -9.12 2.10 21.36
CA SER A 218 -9.24 0.71 21.78
C SER A 218 -10.00 -0.11 20.74
N ARG A 219 -9.47 -1.27 20.37
CA ARG A 219 -10.18 -2.30 19.62
C ARG A 219 -10.86 -3.31 20.57
N GLY A 220 -11.17 -2.88 21.80
CA GLY A 220 -11.85 -3.71 22.78
C GLY A 220 -13.24 -4.16 22.32
N PRO A 221 -13.85 -5.10 23.04
CA PRO A 221 -15.22 -5.49 22.76
C PRO A 221 -16.13 -4.27 22.87
N HIS A 222 -16.97 -4.05 21.85
CA HIS A 222 -18.02 -3.06 21.89
C HIS A 222 -19.15 -3.57 22.79
N ALA A 223 -19.77 -2.67 23.56
CA ALA A 223 -21.00 -3.01 24.28
C ALA A 223 -22.14 -3.23 23.26
N PRO A 224 -23.11 -4.12 23.54
CA PRO A 224 -24.23 -4.34 22.62
C PRO A 224 -24.99 -3.07 22.22
N GLU A 225 -25.04 -2.08 23.11
CA GLU A 225 -25.66 -0.77 22.87
C GLU A 225 -24.89 0.14 21.92
N ASP A 226 -23.61 -0.15 21.66
CA ASP A 226 -22.76 0.58 20.70
C ASP A 226 -22.92 0.07 19.27
N LEU A 227 -23.61 -1.08 19.09
CA LEU A 227 -23.79 -1.71 17.79
C LEU A 227 -25.05 -1.19 17.09
N LEU A 228 -24.95 -0.93 15.79
CA LEU A 228 -26.09 -0.60 14.96
C LEU A 228 -26.85 -1.88 14.57
N PRO A 229 -28.15 -1.76 14.21
CA PRO A 229 -28.90 -2.89 13.65
C PRO A 229 -28.16 -3.51 12.46
N GLY A 230 -27.95 -4.82 12.49
CA GLY A 230 -27.17 -5.58 11.49
C GLY A 230 -25.69 -5.73 11.81
N GLU A 231 -25.24 -5.26 12.97
CA GLU A 231 -23.85 -5.42 13.46
C GLU A 231 -23.74 -6.42 14.61
N GLU A 232 -24.78 -7.19 14.91
CA GLU A 232 -24.86 -8.10 16.03
C GLU A 232 -23.72 -9.16 16.03
N ASP A 233 -23.22 -9.52 14.84
CA ASP A 233 -22.13 -10.45 14.63
C ASP A 233 -20.74 -9.79 14.53
N TYR A 234 -20.64 -8.47 14.78
CA TYR A 234 -19.39 -7.72 14.62
C TYR A 234 -18.21 -8.32 15.40
N ALA A 235 -18.43 -8.72 16.65
CA ALA A 235 -17.40 -9.32 17.49
C ALA A 235 -16.89 -10.65 16.90
N GLU A 236 -17.80 -11.49 16.39
CA GLU A 236 -17.46 -12.77 15.77
C GLU A 236 -16.71 -12.56 14.45
N ARG A 237 -17.18 -11.68 13.59
CA ARG A 237 -16.51 -11.31 12.33
C ARG A 237 -15.10 -10.77 12.60
N THR A 238 -14.96 -9.90 13.60
CA THR A 238 -13.66 -9.33 13.98
C THR A 238 -12.73 -10.41 14.50
N ALA A 239 -13.18 -11.28 15.38
CA ALA A 239 -12.39 -12.39 15.90
C ALA A 239 -11.98 -13.37 14.79
N ARG A 240 -12.87 -13.67 13.85
CA ARG A 240 -12.58 -14.50 12.67
C ARG A 240 -11.50 -13.83 11.79
N ARG A 241 -11.65 -12.55 11.48
CA ARG A 241 -10.66 -11.78 10.68
C ARG A 241 -9.28 -11.77 11.33
N LEU A 242 -9.21 -11.58 12.64
CA LEU A 242 -7.94 -11.61 13.38
C LEU A 242 -7.25 -12.98 13.28
N ARG A 243 -8.02 -14.08 13.31
CA ARG A 243 -7.46 -15.43 13.17
C ARG A 243 -7.01 -15.76 11.75
N THR A 244 -7.72 -15.28 10.72
CA THR A 244 -7.55 -15.74 9.33
C THR A 244 -6.82 -14.77 8.42
N ALA A 245 -6.72 -13.49 8.80
CA ALA A 245 -6.22 -12.46 7.89
C ALA A 245 -5.19 -11.51 8.53
N SER A 246 -4.65 -11.83 9.71
CA SER A 246 -3.78 -10.91 10.47
C SER A 246 -2.40 -11.50 10.83
N SER A 247 -2.00 -12.64 10.25
CA SER A 247 -0.69 -13.25 10.53
C SER A 247 0.49 -12.31 10.21
N HIS A 248 0.36 -11.47 9.18
CA HIS A 248 1.36 -10.47 8.84
C HIS A 248 1.61 -9.48 10.00
N VAL A 249 0.57 -9.06 10.74
CA VAL A 249 0.73 -8.15 11.88
C VAL A 249 1.57 -8.78 12.97
N ALA A 250 1.36 -10.08 13.25
CA ALA A 250 2.14 -10.79 14.24
C ALA A 250 3.62 -10.88 13.83
N VAL A 251 3.90 -11.36 12.61
CA VAL A 251 5.27 -11.53 12.13
C VAL A 251 5.98 -10.20 11.92
N MET A 252 5.37 -9.28 11.18
CA MET A 252 5.99 -7.99 10.85
C MET A 252 6.04 -7.05 12.05
N GLY A 253 5.18 -7.25 13.05
CA GLY A 253 5.19 -6.49 14.30
C GLY A 253 6.23 -6.98 15.30
N THR A 254 6.73 -8.23 15.20
CA THR A 254 7.70 -8.82 16.14
C THR A 254 9.06 -9.05 15.51
N ASP A 255 9.11 -9.74 14.37
CA ASP A 255 10.34 -10.24 13.74
C ASP A 255 10.42 -9.87 12.24
N PRO A 256 10.23 -8.60 11.85
CA PRO A 256 10.16 -8.20 10.43
C PRO A 256 11.42 -8.59 9.66
N GLN A 257 12.58 -8.40 10.25
CA GLN A 257 13.86 -8.66 9.61
C GLN A 257 14.08 -10.14 9.27
N THR A 258 13.56 -11.04 10.10
CA THR A 258 13.70 -12.49 9.89
C THR A 258 12.98 -12.93 8.62
N LEU A 259 11.74 -12.47 8.42
CA LEU A 259 10.97 -12.78 7.22
C LEU A 259 11.56 -12.10 5.98
N ALA A 260 12.01 -10.86 6.12
CA ALA A 260 12.55 -10.08 5.00
C ALA A 260 13.73 -10.76 4.30
N HIS A 261 14.62 -11.46 5.04
CA HIS A 261 15.72 -12.21 4.42
C HIS A 261 15.23 -13.28 3.44
N ALA A 262 14.16 -14.02 3.81
CA ALA A 262 13.61 -15.07 2.95
C ALA A 262 12.91 -14.48 1.72
N LEU A 263 12.12 -13.42 1.90
CA LEU A 263 11.33 -12.83 0.82
C LEU A 263 12.15 -11.90 -0.09
N HIS A 264 13.29 -11.41 0.38
CA HIS A 264 14.24 -10.66 -0.44
C HIS A 264 15.07 -11.59 -1.37
N ASP A 265 15.20 -12.87 -1.04
CA ASP A 265 15.95 -13.84 -1.83
C ASP A 265 15.05 -14.70 -2.75
N SER A 266 13.78 -14.89 -2.40
CA SER A 266 12.84 -15.72 -3.16
C SER A 266 11.73 -14.87 -3.79
N PRO A 267 11.72 -14.66 -5.13
CA PRO A 267 10.63 -13.94 -5.79
C PRO A 267 9.29 -14.67 -5.65
N VAL A 268 9.27 -16.01 -5.68
CA VAL A 268 8.04 -16.78 -5.48
C VAL A 268 7.55 -16.73 -4.04
N GLY A 269 8.46 -16.70 -3.08
CA GLY A 269 8.10 -16.48 -1.66
C GLY A 269 7.47 -15.11 -1.44
N LEU A 270 8.06 -14.07 -2.02
CA LEU A 270 7.51 -12.71 -2.00
C LEU A 270 6.13 -12.64 -2.67
N LEU A 271 6.00 -13.20 -3.88
CA LEU A 271 4.73 -13.27 -4.61
C LEU A 271 3.65 -13.95 -3.78
N SER A 272 3.95 -15.11 -3.20
CA SER A 272 3.04 -15.86 -2.32
C SER A 272 2.52 -15.02 -1.16
N TRP A 273 3.42 -14.33 -0.45
CA TRP A 273 3.08 -13.50 0.70
C TRP A 273 2.18 -12.32 0.35
N LEU A 274 2.46 -11.65 -0.77
CA LEU A 274 1.68 -10.50 -1.23
C LEU A 274 0.30 -10.92 -1.75
N VAL A 275 0.23 -11.98 -2.56
CA VAL A 275 -1.01 -12.43 -3.21
C VAL A 275 -2.00 -13.01 -2.20
N GLU A 276 -1.51 -13.74 -1.22
CA GLU A 276 -2.37 -14.29 -0.18
C GLU A 276 -3.13 -13.16 0.55
N ARG A 277 -2.46 -12.04 0.86
CA ARG A 277 -3.09 -10.85 1.46
C ARG A 277 -4.06 -10.16 0.50
N ARG A 278 -3.70 -10.03 -0.78
CA ARG A 278 -4.60 -9.48 -1.79
C ARG A 278 -5.90 -10.26 -1.86
N ARG A 279 -5.82 -11.59 -1.90
CA ARG A 279 -7.01 -12.44 -1.91
C ARG A 279 -7.82 -12.33 -0.62
N ALA A 280 -7.17 -12.34 0.53
CA ALA A 280 -7.86 -12.33 1.83
C ALA A 280 -8.63 -11.03 2.09
N TRP A 281 -8.16 -9.90 1.53
CA TRP A 281 -8.71 -8.57 1.84
C TRP A 281 -9.54 -7.94 0.73
N SER A 282 -9.63 -8.59 -0.43
CA SER A 282 -10.41 -8.06 -1.56
C SER A 282 -11.79 -8.70 -1.62
N ASP A 283 -12.75 -7.96 -2.19
CA ASP A 283 -14.07 -8.47 -2.56
C ASP A 283 -13.94 -9.31 -3.84
N CYS A 284 -13.40 -10.52 -3.69
CA CYS A 284 -13.15 -11.47 -4.79
C CYS A 284 -14.01 -12.74 -4.68
N GLU A 285 -15.04 -12.73 -3.83
CA GLU A 285 -15.98 -13.84 -3.69
C GLU A 285 -16.99 -13.84 -4.82
N GLY A 286 -17.20 -14.99 -5.45
CA GLY A 286 -18.21 -15.18 -6.47
C GLY A 286 -19.58 -15.54 -5.90
N PRO A 287 -20.61 -15.58 -6.77
CA PRO A 287 -21.96 -16.00 -6.37
C PRO A 287 -22.02 -17.44 -5.82
N ASP A 288 -21.01 -18.25 -6.13
CA ASP A 288 -20.81 -19.62 -5.67
C ASP A 288 -20.08 -19.72 -4.31
N GLY A 289 -19.76 -18.57 -3.68
CA GLY A 289 -18.99 -18.49 -2.44
C GLY A 289 -17.50 -18.75 -2.62
N VAL A 290 -17.03 -18.97 -3.84
CA VAL A 290 -15.60 -19.21 -4.12
C VAL A 290 -14.87 -17.88 -4.25
N ARG A 291 -13.78 -17.74 -3.50
CA ARG A 291 -12.90 -16.57 -3.57
C ARG A 291 -11.82 -16.80 -4.63
N ASP A 292 -11.86 -15.97 -5.66
CA ASP A 292 -10.90 -15.97 -6.76
C ASP A 292 -10.29 -14.57 -6.90
N VAL A 293 -9.00 -14.45 -6.63
CA VAL A 293 -8.27 -13.17 -6.67
C VAL A 293 -8.27 -12.55 -8.06
N GLU A 294 -8.34 -13.36 -9.12
CA GLU A 294 -8.37 -12.88 -10.52
C GLU A 294 -9.69 -12.19 -10.89
N ARG A 295 -10.72 -12.27 -10.07
CA ARG A 295 -11.93 -11.42 -10.21
C ARG A 295 -11.66 -9.94 -9.98
N ARG A 296 -10.59 -9.60 -9.28
CA ARG A 296 -10.22 -8.21 -8.95
C ARG A 296 -8.88 -7.79 -9.53
N PHE A 297 -7.95 -8.71 -9.66
CA PHE A 297 -6.60 -8.41 -10.12
C PHE A 297 -6.20 -9.38 -11.23
N SER A 298 -5.85 -8.86 -12.38
CA SER A 298 -5.23 -9.69 -13.43
C SER A 298 -3.89 -10.25 -12.93
N LYS A 299 -3.41 -11.32 -13.54
CA LYS A 299 -2.07 -11.86 -13.28
C LYS A 299 -0.99 -10.80 -13.50
N ASP A 300 -1.15 -9.95 -14.52
CA ASP A 300 -0.24 -8.83 -14.77
C ASP A 300 -0.23 -7.82 -13.61
N ALA A 301 -1.38 -7.49 -13.04
CA ALA A 301 -1.45 -6.59 -11.89
C ALA A 301 -0.75 -7.19 -10.65
N LEU A 302 -0.94 -8.49 -10.40
CA LEU A 302 -0.27 -9.20 -9.29
C LEU A 302 1.25 -9.29 -9.53
N CYS A 303 1.68 -9.56 -10.76
CA CYS A 303 3.10 -9.58 -11.13
C CYS A 303 3.71 -8.18 -11.08
N THR A 304 2.96 -7.13 -11.45
CA THR A 304 3.43 -5.73 -11.34
C THR A 304 3.68 -5.35 -9.88
N LEU A 305 2.74 -5.69 -8.99
CA LEU A 305 2.92 -5.52 -7.56
C LEU A 305 4.20 -6.20 -7.06
N ALA A 306 4.34 -7.48 -7.33
CA ALA A 306 5.51 -8.25 -6.91
C ALA A 306 6.82 -7.71 -7.52
N SER A 307 6.79 -7.27 -8.79
CA SER A 307 7.93 -6.67 -9.47
C SER A 307 8.37 -5.35 -8.83
N LEU A 308 7.42 -4.49 -8.46
CA LEU A 308 7.73 -3.24 -7.75
C LEU A 308 8.45 -3.52 -6.42
N TYR A 309 7.95 -4.46 -5.62
CA TYR A 309 8.61 -4.86 -4.38
C TYR A 309 9.98 -5.51 -4.62
N TRP A 310 10.05 -6.39 -5.62
CA TRP A 310 11.28 -7.13 -5.94
C TRP A 310 12.41 -6.23 -6.42
N HIS A 311 12.16 -5.44 -7.47
CA HIS A 311 13.19 -4.63 -8.11
C HIS A 311 13.67 -3.47 -7.25
N THR A 312 12.86 -2.98 -6.32
CA THR A 312 13.25 -1.93 -5.38
C THR A 312 13.81 -2.49 -4.06
N GLY A 313 13.66 -3.80 -3.81
CA GLY A 313 14.07 -4.44 -2.57
C GLY A 313 13.34 -3.91 -1.32
N CYS A 314 12.21 -3.25 -1.51
CA CYS A 314 11.56 -2.48 -0.46
C CYS A 314 10.83 -3.32 0.61
N PHE A 315 10.66 -4.62 0.38
CA PHE A 315 9.93 -5.46 1.36
C PHE A 315 10.48 -5.29 2.78
N TRP A 316 11.80 -5.30 2.92
CA TRP A 316 12.52 -5.08 4.16
C TRP A 316 12.10 -3.81 4.94
N SER A 317 11.99 -2.67 4.25
CA SER A 317 11.63 -1.38 4.89
C SER A 317 10.14 -1.26 5.15
N THR A 318 9.29 -1.89 4.34
CA THR A 318 7.83 -1.81 4.49
C THR A 318 7.33 -2.48 5.76
N GLU A 319 7.98 -3.55 6.21
CA GLU A 319 7.61 -4.29 7.42
C GLU A 319 7.87 -3.47 8.71
N ARG A 320 8.86 -2.60 8.69
CA ARG A 320 9.28 -1.84 9.87
C ARG A 320 8.24 -0.83 10.36
N MET A 321 7.31 -0.42 9.52
CA MET A 321 6.17 0.39 9.93
C MET A 321 5.27 -0.38 10.91
N TYR A 322 5.08 -1.68 10.69
CA TYR A 322 4.36 -2.56 11.64
C TYR A 322 5.08 -2.69 12.96
N TRP A 323 6.40 -2.87 12.93
CA TRP A 323 7.21 -2.91 14.16
C TRP A 323 7.09 -1.62 14.96
N GLY A 324 7.22 -0.47 14.30
CA GLY A 324 7.04 0.84 14.92
C GLY A 324 5.67 1.00 15.58
N ARG A 325 4.59 0.56 14.90
CA ARG A 325 3.23 0.63 15.45
C ARG A 325 3.03 -0.22 16.70
N VAL A 326 3.70 -1.36 16.80
CA VAL A 326 3.57 -2.27 17.96
C VAL A 326 4.40 -1.76 19.14
N HIS A 327 5.60 -1.20 18.90
CA HIS A 327 6.57 -0.91 19.95
C HIS A 327 6.64 0.56 20.36
N VAL A 328 6.13 1.47 19.50
CA VAL A 328 6.09 2.91 19.82
C VAL A 328 4.67 3.30 20.16
N PRO A 329 4.39 3.63 21.46
CA PRO A 329 3.07 4.08 21.86
C PRO A 329 2.65 5.33 21.09
N TRP A 330 1.43 5.33 20.60
CA TRP A 330 0.86 6.55 20.05
C TRP A 330 0.60 7.56 21.17
N THR A 331 0.95 8.80 20.90
CA THR A 331 0.69 9.92 21.83
C THR A 331 -0.11 10.99 21.10
N SER A 332 -1.20 11.44 21.73
CA SER A 332 -1.97 12.55 21.19
C SER A 332 -1.13 13.84 21.18
N ARG A 333 -1.23 14.60 20.10
CA ARG A 333 -0.62 15.93 19.98
C ARG A 333 -1.54 17.04 20.48
N HIS A 334 -2.80 16.71 20.78
CA HIS A 334 -3.82 17.62 21.29
C HIS A 334 -4.67 16.94 22.37
N ASP A 335 -5.19 17.72 23.31
CA ASP A 335 -6.16 17.23 24.29
C ASP A 335 -7.53 16.92 23.66
N ARG A 336 -7.80 17.50 22.49
CA ARG A 336 -9.01 17.25 21.68
C ARG A 336 -8.64 17.25 20.21
N THR A 337 -9.24 16.34 19.45
CA THR A 337 -9.20 16.42 17.98
C THR A 337 -10.13 17.54 17.55
N PRO A 338 -9.66 18.52 16.76
CA PRO A 338 -10.54 19.54 16.19
C PRO A 338 -11.64 18.88 15.33
N ALA A 339 -12.84 19.40 15.42
CA ALA A 339 -14.00 18.92 14.66
C ALA A 339 -13.88 19.24 13.17
#